data_01ed47bea477c812beb5023387b0bc4b
#
_entry.id   01ed47bea477c812beb5023387b0bc4b
#
_cell.length_a   1.000
_cell.length_b   1.000
_cell.length_c   1.000
_cell.angle_alpha   90.00
_cell.angle_beta   90.00
_cell.angle_gamma   90.00
#
_symmetry.space_group_name_H-M   'P 1'
#
loop_
_entity.id
_entity.type
_entity.pdbx_description
1 polymer ?
#
loop_
_entity_poly.entity_id
_entity_poly.type
_entity_poly.pdbx_seq_one_letter_code
_entity_poly.pdbx_strand_id
1 'polypeptide(L)'
;VIFNLPDYHVIDAVDLPLGGRRVIVQADTVADGCPDCGVVSARVHAWCRQRVKDIPHAGSVEVIVVKPRLVCAEGACSRRTFTQATAELPVRARCTSRLRRGLLEAVIDHGRPVAAVAASFGVAWWTAQKTVNSAIDTLPDTNALHVTQLGVDEHRYRKVRWYRDPDTGGWSRVEPWMTTIVNTRCGQVLGVVDGRDSAAVEGWLTARSQAWRDRVTVVAIDPSAAFKKAVTGCLPNAKIAVDPFHLVQLGNQCVTRVRQRLAHEVHQRRGRKVDPAWAHRMLLLRGYDTLSPRGRARLEQVLAADDPTGELGAAWGVKEALRLILASHTIEEARAAKTRFDAWVVAADTDETDRFAATITAWWPAIEVTIATGVTNARTEAANTAIKHIKRTGRGYRNSDHYQARILLRSAHRARQHRLTSQGTTANCE
;
A
#
# COMPACT_ATOMS: atom_id res chain seq x y z
N VAL A 1 22.29 11.26 -36.22
CA VAL A 1 22.72 10.44 -35.08
C VAL A 1 21.55 10.33 -34.11
N ILE A 2 21.09 9.10 -33.84
CA ILE A 2 19.93 8.85 -32.97
C ILE A 2 20.28 8.96 -31.47
N PHE A 3 21.59 9.02 -31.12
CA PHE A 3 22.04 9.15 -29.74
C PHE A 3 22.10 10.63 -29.32
N ASN A 4 21.42 10.95 -28.25
CA ASN A 4 21.42 12.28 -27.63
C ASN A 4 21.67 12.14 -26.13
N LEU A 5 22.72 12.75 -25.60
CA LEU A 5 22.99 12.87 -24.18
C LEU A 5 23.06 14.37 -23.85
N PRO A 6 22.20 14.90 -22.98
CA PRO A 6 22.24 16.31 -22.59
C PRO A 6 23.64 16.73 -22.13
N ASP A 7 24.05 17.94 -22.47
CA ASP A 7 25.35 18.56 -22.17
C ASP A 7 26.55 17.92 -22.92
N TYR A 8 26.29 16.99 -23.87
CA TYR A 8 27.36 16.28 -24.59
C TYR A 8 27.02 16.10 -26.07
N HIS A 9 28.00 16.29 -26.96
CA HIS A 9 27.89 15.90 -28.37
C HIS A 9 28.65 14.62 -28.67
N VAL A 10 28.20 13.89 -29.68
CA VAL A 10 28.85 12.66 -30.14
C VAL A 10 30.06 13.00 -31.02
N ILE A 11 31.22 12.44 -30.69
CA ILE A 11 32.45 12.58 -31.51
C ILE A 11 32.77 11.32 -32.26
N ASP A 12 32.32 10.14 -31.81
CA ASP A 12 32.50 8.85 -32.50
C ASP A 12 31.47 7.83 -32.03
N ALA A 13 31.17 6.83 -32.90
CA ALA A 13 30.28 5.72 -32.57
C ALA A 13 30.74 4.46 -33.30
N VAL A 14 30.96 3.36 -32.53
CA VAL A 14 31.46 2.10 -33.03
C VAL A 14 30.50 0.97 -32.64
N ASP A 15 30.13 0.12 -33.57
CA ASP A 15 29.40 -1.10 -33.28
C ASP A 15 30.33 -2.13 -32.66
N LEU A 16 29.86 -2.77 -31.60
CA LEU A 16 30.60 -3.79 -30.88
C LEU A 16 30.17 -5.21 -31.32
N PRO A 17 31.02 -6.21 -31.19
CA PRO A 17 30.61 -7.60 -31.36
C PRO A 17 29.38 -7.91 -30.48
N LEU A 18 28.50 -8.80 -30.96
CA LEU A 18 27.27 -9.21 -30.26
C LEU A 18 26.17 -8.13 -30.14
N GLY A 19 26.15 -7.15 -31.06
CA GLY A 19 25.05 -6.18 -31.18
C GLY A 19 25.05 -5.04 -30.15
N GLY A 20 26.17 -4.84 -29.47
CA GLY A 20 26.37 -3.65 -28.64
C GLY A 20 26.90 -2.45 -29.42
N ARG A 21 26.78 -1.24 -28.86
CA ARG A 21 27.34 -0.02 -29.45
C ARG A 21 28.15 0.75 -28.41
N ARG A 22 29.32 1.25 -28.84
CA ARG A 22 30.12 2.20 -28.07
C ARG A 22 29.94 3.59 -28.67
N VAL A 23 29.51 4.58 -27.86
CA VAL A 23 29.41 5.96 -28.28
C VAL A 23 30.41 6.78 -27.48
N ILE A 24 31.22 7.58 -28.16
CA ILE A 24 32.17 8.49 -27.53
C ILE A 24 31.57 9.89 -27.60
N VAL A 25 31.38 10.52 -26.45
CA VAL A 25 30.79 11.85 -26.33
C VAL A 25 31.76 12.80 -25.64
N GLN A 26 31.72 14.07 -26.02
CA GLN A 26 32.50 15.13 -25.41
C GLN A 26 31.58 16.20 -24.82
N ALA A 27 31.97 16.77 -23.68
CA ALA A 27 31.23 17.85 -23.05
C ALA A 27 31.12 19.08 -23.97
N ASP A 28 29.90 19.65 -24.06
CA ASP A 28 29.61 20.82 -24.91
C ASP A 28 30.24 22.10 -24.35
N THR A 29 30.38 22.19 -23.06
CA THR A 29 31.02 23.31 -22.36
C THR A 29 32.27 22.88 -21.66
N VAL A 30 33.25 23.78 -21.55
CA VAL A 30 34.48 23.51 -20.82
C VAL A 30 34.43 24.05 -19.40
N ALA A 31 33.63 25.10 -19.15
CA ALA A 31 33.56 25.74 -17.84
C ALA A 31 32.68 24.97 -16.84
N ASP A 32 33.13 24.96 -15.57
CA ASP A 32 32.33 24.41 -14.45
C ASP A 32 32.74 25.04 -13.13
N GLY A 33 31.86 24.99 -12.11
CA GLY A 33 32.10 25.49 -10.77
C GLY A 33 32.95 24.53 -9.92
N CYS A 34 33.91 25.04 -9.20
CA CYS A 34 34.66 24.24 -8.23
C CYS A 34 33.73 23.71 -7.15
N PRO A 35 33.68 22.37 -6.86
CA PRO A 35 32.75 21.81 -5.89
C PRO A 35 33.00 22.24 -4.43
N ASP A 36 34.18 22.85 -4.10
CA ASP A 36 34.49 23.27 -2.75
C ASP A 36 34.26 24.79 -2.53
N CYS A 37 34.62 25.65 -3.51
CA CYS A 37 34.49 27.10 -3.37
C CYS A 37 33.47 27.74 -4.32
N GLY A 38 32.91 26.98 -5.25
CA GLY A 38 31.89 27.48 -6.22
C GLY A 38 32.45 28.32 -7.37
N VAL A 39 33.71 28.75 -7.32
CA VAL A 39 34.33 29.62 -8.34
C VAL A 39 34.41 28.87 -9.68
N VAL A 40 33.83 29.50 -10.73
CA VAL A 40 33.83 28.94 -12.08
C VAL A 40 35.21 29.03 -12.72
N SER A 41 35.62 27.96 -13.37
CA SER A 41 36.87 27.91 -14.11
C SER A 41 36.66 27.24 -15.47
N ALA A 42 37.33 27.75 -16.48
CA ALA A 42 37.46 27.15 -17.81
C ALA A 42 38.88 26.67 -18.12
N ARG A 43 39.81 26.81 -17.15
CA ARG A 43 41.23 26.47 -17.32
C ARG A 43 41.41 24.95 -17.26
N VAL A 44 41.59 24.34 -18.44
CA VAL A 44 41.77 22.88 -18.57
C VAL A 44 43.16 22.48 -18.05
N HIS A 45 43.18 21.55 -17.09
CA HIS A 45 44.37 20.85 -16.65
C HIS A 45 44.65 19.63 -17.51
N ALA A 46 43.60 18.83 -17.80
CA ALA A 46 43.65 17.59 -18.60
C ALA A 46 42.27 17.21 -19.12
N TRP A 47 42.22 16.33 -20.11
CA TRP A 47 41.01 15.68 -20.55
C TRP A 47 40.92 14.28 -19.95
N CYS A 48 39.80 13.96 -19.35
CA CYS A 48 39.52 12.65 -18.75
C CYS A 48 38.52 11.86 -19.57
N ARG A 49 38.78 10.56 -19.73
CA ARG A 49 37.84 9.62 -20.32
C ARG A 49 37.19 8.79 -19.23
N GLN A 50 35.87 8.72 -19.23
CA GLN A 50 35.09 7.96 -18.24
C GLN A 50 34.10 7.06 -18.95
N ARG A 51 34.13 5.75 -18.63
CA ARG A 51 33.15 4.78 -19.10
C ARG A 51 31.91 4.81 -18.22
N VAL A 52 30.73 4.99 -18.81
CA VAL A 52 29.43 5.00 -18.13
C VAL A 52 28.43 4.12 -18.86
N LYS A 53 27.46 3.63 -18.14
CA LYS A 53 26.30 2.92 -18.73
C LYS A 53 25.18 3.89 -19.01
N ASP A 54 24.45 3.62 -20.08
CA ASP A 54 23.27 4.40 -20.50
C ASP A 54 22.09 3.49 -20.85
N ILE A 55 20.95 4.08 -21.17
CA ILE A 55 19.75 3.34 -21.58
C ILE A 55 20.07 2.49 -22.80
N PRO A 56 19.75 1.17 -22.79
CA PRO A 56 19.92 0.32 -23.95
C PRO A 56 19.08 0.83 -25.13
N HIS A 57 19.67 0.85 -26.32
CA HIS A 57 18.98 1.21 -27.55
C HIS A 57 19.43 0.29 -28.68
N ALA A 58 18.53 -0.58 -29.15
CA ALA A 58 18.84 -1.63 -30.14
C ALA A 58 20.04 -2.50 -29.71
N GLY A 59 20.15 -2.83 -28.44
CA GLY A 59 21.27 -3.54 -27.82
C GLY A 59 21.90 -2.76 -26.66
N SER A 60 22.99 -3.29 -26.12
CA SER A 60 23.72 -2.60 -25.03
C SER A 60 24.44 -1.35 -25.54
N VAL A 61 24.35 -0.26 -24.79
CA VAL A 61 25.06 0.99 -25.07
C VAL A 61 26.12 1.25 -24.02
N GLU A 62 27.35 1.37 -24.47
CA GLU A 62 28.48 1.81 -23.67
C GLU A 62 28.85 3.25 -24.07
N VAL A 63 28.88 4.15 -23.09
CA VAL A 63 29.24 5.54 -23.33
C VAL A 63 30.64 5.83 -22.75
N ILE A 64 31.54 6.32 -23.60
CA ILE A 64 32.81 6.89 -23.19
C ILE A 64 32.66 8.42 -23.18
N VAL A 65 32.72 9.00 -22.00
CA VAL A 65 32.58 10.45 -21.82
C VAL A 65 33.96 11.08 -21.76
N VAL A 66 34.20 12.03 -22.65
CA VAL A 66 35.39 12.89 -22.66
C VAL A 66 35.01 14.22 -22.00
N LYS A 67 35.61 14.54 -20.88
CA LYS A 67 35.29 15.75 -20.12
C LYS A 67 36.54 16.37 -19.52
N PRO A 68 36.58 17.73 -19.31
CA PRO A 68 37.74 18.40 -18.80
C PRO A 68 37.93 18.17 -17.30
N ARG A 69 39.15 18.05 -16.90
CA ARG A 69 39.62 18.31 -15.54
C ARG A 69 40.13 19.71 -15.48
N LEU A 70 39.57 20.54 -14.62
CA LEU A 70 39.78 21.98 -14.53
C LEU A 70 40.71 22.34 -13.37
N VAL A 71 41.44 23.44 -13.50
CA VAL A 71 42.20 24.05 -12.39
C VAL A 71 41.27 25.00 -11.64
N CYS A 72 41.22 24.92 -10.32
CA CYS A 72 40.46 25.89 -9.53
C CYS A 72 41.07 27.28 -9.71
N ALA A 73 40.22 28.27 -10.00
CA ALA A 73 40.69 29.66 -10.20
C ALA A 73 40.89 30.41 -8.88
N GLU A 74 40.40 29.87 -7.77
CA GLU A 74 40.55 30.47 -6.43
C GLU A 74 41.88 30.01 -5.77
N GLY A 75 42.79 30.94 -5.57
CA GLY A 75 44.11 30.64 -5.00
C GLY A 75 44.08 30.18 -3.54
N ALA A 76 43.08 30.61 -2.76
CA ALA A 76 42.89 30.22 -1.37
C ALA A 76 42.17 28.88 -1.22
N CYS A 77 41.61 28.32 -2.29
CA CYS A 77 40.91 27.06 -2.24
C CYS A 77 41.86 25.88 -2.07
N SER A 78 41.56 24.97 -1.14
CA SER A 78 42.33 23.74 -0.93
C SER A 78 42.33 22.82 -2.13
N ARG A 79 41.28 22.88 -2.93
CA ARG A 79 41.12 22.07 -4.16
C ARG A 79 41.88 22.70 -5.32
N ARG A 80 42.89 22.03 -5.79
CA ARG A 80 43.71 22.52 -6.91
C ARG A 80 43.07 22.17 -8.28
N THR A 81 42.46 20.99 -8.40
CA THR A 81 41.83 20.56 -9.64
C THR A 81 40.54 19.80 -9.36
N PHE A 82 39.59 19.85 -10.28
CA PHE A 82 38.35 19.12 -10.22
C PHE A 82 37.91 18.67 -11.62
N THR A 83 37.14 17.59 -11.69
CA THR A 83 36.60 17.09 -12.96
C THR A 83 35.17 17.59 -13.13
N GLN A 84 34.88 18.10 -14.30
CA GLN A 84 33.53 18.58 -14.67
C GLN A 84 32.45 17.57 -14.34
N ALA A 85 31.33 18.07 -13.84
CA ALA A 85 30.12 17.29 -13.58
C ALA A 85 28.93 18.00 -14.24
N THR A 86 27.97 17.23 -14.74
CA THR A 86 26.72 17.76 -15.30
C THR A 86 25.54 17.11 -14.59
N ALA A 87 24.32 17.63 -14.79
CA ALA A 87 23.09 17.05 -14.27
C ALA A 87 22.93 15.61 -14.74
N GLU A 88 23.33 15.31 -15.97
CA GLU A 88 23.25 13.97 -16.55
C GLU A 88 24.35 13.03 -16.05
N LEU A 89 25.52 13.57 -15.71
CA LEU A 89 26.67 12.83 -15.17
C LEU A 89 27.25 13.50 -13.93
N PRO A 90 26.61 13.33 -12.78
CA PRO A 90 27.12 13.83 -11.50
C PRO A 90 28.53 13.30 -11.18
N VAL A 91 29.15 13.88 -10.19
CA VAL A 91 30.51 13.46 -9.74
C VAL A 91 30.52 11.95 -9.46
N ARG A 92 31.55 11.25 -10.03
CA ARG A 92 31.74 9.80 -9.91
C ARG A 92 30.58 8.93 -10.44
N ALA A 93 29.67 9.46 -11.25
CA ALA A 93 28.58 8.69 -11.83
C ALA A 93 29.13 7.56 -12.72
N ARG A 94 28.64 6.34 -12.54
CA ARG A 94 28.91 5.17 -13.39
C ARG A 94 27.76 4.87 -14.36
N CYS A 95 26.65 5.61 -14.23
CA CYS A 95 25.46 5.53 -15.06
C CYS A 95 24.95 6.95 -15.29
N THR A 96 24.35 7.18 -16.45
CA THR A 96 23.67 8.44 -16.73
C THR A 96 22.43 8.63 -15.81
N SER A 97 22.04 9.87 -15.55
CA SER A 97 20.84 10.17 -14.78
C SER A 97 19.59 9.67 -15.48
N ARG A 98 19.54 9.73 -16.84
CA ARG A 98 18.41 9.18 -17.62
C ARG A 98 18.30 7.65 -17.49
N LEU A 99 19.42 6.92 -17.41
CA LEU A 99 19.37 5.48 -17.13
C LEU A 99 18.76 5.21 -15.75
N ARG A 100 19.13 5.98 -14.73
CA ARG A 100 18.55 5.86 -13.39
C ARG A 100 17.07 6.16 -13.38
N ARG A 101 16.62 7.19 -14.11
CA ARG A 101 15.18 7.49 -14.29
C ARG A 101 14.44 6.32 -14.95
N GLY A 102 14.97 5.77 -16.05
CA GLY A 102 14.37 4.62 -16.72
C GLY A 102 14.31 3.36 -15.84
N LEU A 103 15.35 3.10 -15.02
CA LEU A 103 15.35 2.02 -14.03
C LEU A 103 14.22 2.22 -12.99
N LEU A 104 14.10 3.43 -12.47
CA LEU A 104 13.09 3.78 -11.47
C LEU A 104 11.67 3.63 -12.05
N GLU A 105 11.41 4.21 -13.21
CA GLU A 105 10.15 4.11 -13.93
C GLU A 105 9.76 2.65 -14.21
N ALA A 106 10.69 1.85 -14.74
CA ALA A 106 10.43 0.44 -15.00
C ALA A 106 10.06 -0.35 -13.74
N VAL A 107 10.69 -0.04 -12.59
CA VAL A 107 10.40 -0.71 -11.32
C VAL A 107 9.12 -0.16 -10.69
N ILE A 108 8.97 1.15 -10.58
CA ILE A 108 7.90 1.77 -9.79
C ILE A 108 6.60 1.90 -10.60
N ASP A 109 6.66 2.43 -11.83
CA ASP A 109 5.47 2.70 -12.62
C ASP A 109 4.96 1.46 -13.35
N HIS A 110 5.87 0.75 -14.01
CA HIS A 110 5.53 -0.47 -14.73
C HIS A 110 5.52 -1.72 -13.85
N GLY A 111 5.89 -1.62 -12.57
CA GLY A 111 5.78 -2.70 -11.59
C GLY A 111 6.72 -3.89 -11.83
N ARG A 112 7.75 -3.75 -12.68
CA ARG A 112 8.67 -4.84 -13.03
C ARG A 112 9.55 -5.24 -11.84
N PRO A 113 9.92 -6.53 -11.69
CA PRO A 113 10.92 -6.97 -10.70
C PRO A 113 12.26 -6.30 -10.92
N VAL A 114 12.95 -5.89 -9.86
CA VAL A 114 14.27 -5.26 -9.93
C VAL A 114 15.26 -6.14 -10.71
N ALA A 115 15.24 -7.46 -10.50
CA ALA A 115 16.12 -8.40 -11.22
C ALA A 115 15.86 -8.39 -12.73
N ALA A 116 14.58 -8.36 -13.15
CA ALA A 116 14.23 -8.32 -14.56
C ALA A 116 14.60 -6.97 -15.19
N VAL A 117 14.44 -5.86 -14.46
CA VAL A 117 14.85 -4.53 -14.89
C VAL A 117 16.37 -4.46 -15.01
N ALA A 118 17.12 -4.92 -14.01
CA ALA A 118 18.58 -4.96 -14.05
C ALA A 118 19.10 -5.73 -15.25
N ALA A 119 18.53 -6.91 -15.53
CA ALA A 119 18.89 -7.71 -16.70
C ALA A 119 18.58 -7.00 -18.03
N SER A 120 17.37 -6.42 -18.18
CA SER A 120 16.97 -5.75 -19.43
C SER A 120 17.72 -4.45 -19.70
N PHE A 121 18.24 -3.79 -18.66
CA PHE A 121 19.05 -2.58 -18.79
C PHE A 121 20.55 -2.86 -18.75
N GLY A 122 20.98 -4.11 -18.67
CA GLY A 122 22.40 -4.51 -18.65
C GLY A 122 23.17 -3.97 -17.44
N VAL A 123 22.50 -3.77 -16.28
CA VAL A 123 23.13 -3.29 -15.04
C VAL A 123 23.14 -4.37 -13.97
N ALA A 124 24.03 -4.23 -12.97
CA ALA A 124 23.98 -5.09 -11.81
C ALA A 124 22.71 -4.86 -11.00
N TRP A 125 22.19 -5.90 -10.35
CA TRP A 125 21.01 -5.83 -9.49
C TRP A 125 21.10 -4.69 -8.45
N TRP A 126 22.27 -4.54 -7.83
CA TRP A 126 22.53 -3.48 -6.87
C TRP A 126 22.42 -2.08 -7.45
N THR A 127 22.73 -1.88 -8.72
CA THR A 127 22.59 -0.57 -9.38
C THR A 127 21.10 -0.19 -9.47
N ALA A 128 20.26 -1.12 -9.91
CA ALA A 128 18.82 -0.90 -9.98
C ALA A 128 18.20 -0.72 -8.58
N GLN A 129 18.56 -1.57 -7.61
CA GLN A 129 18.03 -1.50 -6.25
C GLN A 129 18.47 -0.22 -5.54
N LYS A 130 19.74 0.19 -5.68
CA LYS A 130 20.25 1.45 -5.10
C LYS A 130 19.51 2.66 -5.68
N THR A 131 19.16 2.63 -6.97
CA THR A 131 18.37 3.69 -7.60
C THR A 131 16.98 3.79 -6.95
N VAL A 132 16.33 2.65 -6.69
CA VAL A 132 15.04 2.63 -5.98
C VAL A 132 15.20 3.14 -4.54
N ASN A 133 16.21 2.70 -3.82
CA ASN A 133 16.45 3.12 -2.43
C ASN A 133 16.69 4.64 -2.34
N SER A 134 17.55 5.19 -3.22
CA SER A 134 17.83 6.63 -3.23
C SER A 134 16.62 7.50 -3.62
N ALA A 135 15.63 6.94 -4.31
CA ALA A 135 14.41 7.67 -4.62
C ALA A 135 13.50 7.89 -3.40
N ILE A 136 13.65 7.09 -2.34
CA ILE A 136 12.93 7.29 -1.06
C ILE A 136 13.24 8.65 -0.47
N ASP A 137 14.49 9.08 -0.53
CA ASP A 137 14.95 10.36 0.03
C ASP A 137 14.33 11.58 -0.69
N THR A 138 13.73 11.34 -1.87
CA THR A 138 13.00 12.37 -2.64
C THR A 138 11.52 12.48 -2.30
N LEU A 139 10.98 11.57 -1.48
CA LEU A 139 9.61 11.66 -1.03
C LEU A 139 9.45 12.85 -0.06
N PRO A 140 8.31 13.56 -0.14
CA PRO A 140 8.03 14.62 0.82
C PRO A 140 7.94 14.05 2.23
N ASP A 141 8.42 14.82 3.21
CA ASP A 141 8.21 14.46 4.62
C ASP A 141 6.70 14.32 4.90
N THR A 142 6.32 13.21 5.52
CA THR A 142 4.93 12.96 5.89
C THR A 142 4.36 14.05 6.79
N ASN A 143 5.18 14.69 7.61
CA ASN A 143 4.76 15.82 8.46
C ASN A 143 4.36 17.07 7.66
N ALA A 144 4.90 17.23 6.44
CA ALA A 144 4.55 18.32 5.54
C ALA A 144 3.22 18.06 4.79
N LEU A 145 2.74 16.82 4.77
CA LEU A 145 1.50 16.48 4.09
C LEU A 145 0.29 16.91 4.91
N HIS A 146 -0.72 17.51 4.22
CA HIS A 146 -1.99 17.83 4.85
C HIS A 146 -2.88 16.58 4.89
N VAL A 147 -3.00 15.99 6.08
CA VAL A 147 -3.77 14.76 6.30
C VAL A 147 -4.81 15.00 7.39
N THR A 148 -6.08 14.77 7.05
CA THR A 148 -7.22 14.89 7.99
C THR A 148 -7.93 13.58 8.25
N GLN A 149 -7.72 12.59 7.37
CA GLN A 149 -8.38 11.29 7.46
C GLN A 149 -7.37 10.17 7.19
N LEU A 150 -7.34 9.19 8.07
CA LEU A 150 -6.48 8.01 7.96
C LEU A 150 -7.30 6.74 7.80
N GLY A 151 -6.69 5.75 7.17
CA GLY A 151 -7.13 4.37 7.22
C GLY A 151 -5.96 3.51 7.69
N VAL A 152 -6.24 2.54 8.53
CA VAL A 152 -5.26 1.60 9.07
C VAL A 152 -5.78 0.18 8.85
N ASP A 153 -4.97 -0.66 8.22
CA ASP A 153 -5.30 -2.06 7.96
C ASP A 153 -4.01 -2.89 7.86
N GLU A 154 -4.11 -4.18 8.13
CA GLU A 154 -2.97 -5.07 8.08
C GLU A 154 -2.93 -5.91 6.80
N HIS A 155 -1.72 -6.26 6.40
CA HIS A 155 -1.50 -7.24 5.35
C HIS A 155 -0.36 -8.19 5.68
N ARG A 156 -0.47 -9.43 5.18
CA ARG A 156 0.58 -10.42 5.41
C ARG A 156 1.77 -10.18 4.48
N TYR A 157 2.92 -9.87 5.07
CA TYR A 157 4.17 -9.64 4.34
C TYR A 157 4.72 -10.92 3.72
N ARG A 158 4.78 -12.00 4.51
CA ARG A 158 5.30 -13.31 4.09
C ARG A 158 4.37 -14.44 4.48
N LYS A 159 4.67 -15.65 3.99
CA LYS A 159 4.02 -16.88 4.46
C LYS A 159 4.33 -17.12 5.93
N VAL A 160 3.39 -17.74 6.63
CA VAL A 160 3.61 -18.28 7.99
C VAL A 160 4.82 -19.18 7.98
N ARG A 161 5.63 -19.06 9.00
CA ARG A 161 6.79 -19.93 9.25
C ARG A 161 6.70 -20.51 10.64
N TRP A 162 7.20 -21.71 10.76
CA TRP A 162 7.34 -22.39 12.03
C TRP A 162 8.83 -22.47 12.36
N TYR A 163 9.19 -22.11 13.55
CA TYR A 163 10.55 -22.20 14.05
C TYR A 163 10.55 -23.13 15.25
N ARG A 164 11.53 -24.04 15.31
CA ARG A 164 11.75 -24.86 16.47
C ARG A 164 12.63 -24.08 17.44
N ASP A 165 12.16 -23.93 18.65
CA ASP A 165 12.94 -23.35 19.73
C ASP A 165 14.10 -24.29 20.08
N PRO A 166 15.37 -23.84 20.03
CA PRO A 166 16.52 -24.70 20.28
C PRO A 166 16.60 -25.18 21.74
N ASP A 167 16.09 -24.40 22.69
CA ASP A 167 16.22 -24.67 24.12
C ASP A 167 15.06 -25.54 24.62
N THR A 168 13.84 -25.26 24.22
CA THR A 168 12.65 -25.99 24.68
C THR A 168 12.20 -27.10 23.72
N GLY A 169 12.70 -27.13 22.49
CA GLY A 169 12.26 -28.01 21.42
C GLY A 169 10.84 -27.73 20.89
N GLY A 170 10.16 -26.73 21.46
CA GLY A 170 8.81 -26.31 21.08
C GLY A 170 8.75 -25.66 19.71
N TRP A 171 7.56 -25.70 19.06
CA TRP A 171 7.34 -25.02 17.78
C TRP A 171 6.65 -23.68 18.00
N SER A 172 7.30 -22.58 17.57
CA SER A 172 6.71 -21.25 17.51
C SER A 172 6.23 -20.91 16.09
N ARG A 173 5.01 -20.37 16.01
CA ARG A 173 4.40 -19.92 14.75
C ARG A 173 4.63 -18.43 14.58
N VAL A 174 5.34 -18.05 13.51
CA VAL A 174 5.58 -16.64 13.16
C VAL A 174 4.76 -16.27 11.94
N GLU A 175 3.89 -15.28 12.11
CA GLU A 175 3.11 -14.66 11.03
C GLU A 175 3.64 -13.25 10.80
N PRO A 176 4.42 -13.03 9.74
CA PRO A 176 4.96 -11.71 9.47
C PRO A 176 3.88 -10.80 8.86
N TRP A 177 3.22 -10.05 9.71
CA TRP A 177 2.26 -9.02 9.37
C TRP A 177 2.94 -7.67 9.24
N MET A 178 2.36 -6.81 8.42
CA MET A 178 2.65 -5.39 8.33
C MET A 178 1.35 -4.61 8.39
N THR A 179 1.39 -3.45 8.99
CA THR A 179 0.27 -2.51 9.03
C THR A 179 0.53 -1.38 8.04
N THR A 180 -0.48 -1.06 7.24
CA THR A 180 -0.48 0.00 6.24
C THR A 180 -1.26 1.19 6.77
N ILE A 181 -0.69 2.39 6.70
CA ILE A 181 -1.33 3.66 7.08
C ILE A 181 -1.54 4.47 5.80
N VAL A 182 -2.78 4.86 5.53
CA VAL A 182 -3.21 5.47 4.27
C VAL A 182 -3.94 6.79 4.53
N ASN A 183 -3.68 7.80 3.71
CA ASN A 183 -4.56 8.95 3.62
C ASN A 183 -5.82 8.56 2.83
N THR A 184 -6.95 8.42 3.50
CA THR A 184 -8.20 7.96 2.88
C THR A 184 -8.82 8.99 1.94
N ARG A 185 -8.39 10.24 1.94
CA ARG A 185 -8.85 11.24 0.96
C ARG A 185 -8.32 11.01 -0.44
N CYS A 186 -7.08 10.54 -0.58
CA CYS A 186 -6.43 10.35 -1.88
C CYS A 186 -5.92 8.91 -2.12
N GLY A 187 -5.96 8.03 -1.13
CA GLY A 187 -5.46 6.65 -1.22
C GLY A 187 -3.92 6.53 -1.15
N GLN A 188 -3.21 7.61 -0.80
CA GLN A 188 -1.75 7.58 -0.66
C GLN A 188 -1.35 6.81 0.60
N VAL A 189 -0.49 5.82 0.44
CA VAL A 189 0.17 5.14 1.58
C VAL A 189 1.19 6.10 2.18
N LEU A 190 1.04 6.38 3.46
CA LEU A 190 1.90 7.27 4.24
C LEU A 190 2.95 6.51 5.02
N GLY A 191 2.65 5.27 5.39
CA GLY A 191 3.54 4.40 6.15
C GLY A 191 3.20 2.94 6.00
N VAL A 192 4.20 2.10 6.15
CA VAL A 192 4.08 0.65 6.31
C VAL A 192 5.00 0.26 7.45
N VAL A 193 4.45 -0.37 8.48
CA VAL A 193 5.19 -0.76 9.68
C VAL A 193 5.12 -2.27 9.90
N ASP A 194 6.16 -2.83 10.48
CA ASP A 194 6.19 -4.24 10.85
C ASP A 194 5.27 -4.51 12.05
N GLY A 195 4.50 -5.58 11.98
CA GLY A 195 3.56 -5.96 13.03
C GLY A 195 2.11 -5.56 12.74
N ARG A 196 1.21 -5.99 13.63
CA ARG A 196 -0.23 -5.66 13.63
C ARG A 196 -0.76 -5.34 15.03
N ASP A 197 0.15 -5.06 15.94
CA ASP A 197 -0.16 -4.70 17.33
C ASP A 197 -0.30 -3.17 17.49
N SER A 198 -0.70 -2.75 18.67
CA SER A 198 -0.82 -1.32 18.97
C SER A 198 0.52 -0.61 18.93
N ALA A 199 1.61 -1.25 19.39
CA ALA A 199 2.92 -0.63 19.49
C ALA A 199 3.50 -0.24 18.12
N ALA A 200 3.28 -1.07 17.09
CA ALA A 200 3.70 -0.77 15.71
C ALA A 200 3.03 0.52 15.17
N VAL A 201 1.73 0.66 15.40
CA VAL A 201 0.96 1.84 14.96
C VAL A 201 1.29 3.06 15.83
N GLU A 202 1.37 2.89 17.15
CA GLU A 202 1.75 3.94 18.11
C GLU A 202 3.12 4.52 17.77
N GLY A 203 4.12 3.66 17.51
CA GLY A 203 5.47 4.08 17.13
C GLY A 203 5.49 4.93 15.86
N TRP A 204 4.69 4.57 14.86
CA TRP A 204 4.59 5.38 13.65
C TRP A 204 3.89 6.71 13.89
N LEU A 205 2.79 6.73 14.64
CA LEU A 205 2.00 7.94 14.93
C LEU A 205 2.79 8.90 15.80
N THR A 206 3.48 8.43 16.84
CA THR A 206 4.28 9.28 17.75
C THR A 206 5.51 9.90 17.07
N ALA A 207 6.01 9.30 16.00
CA ALA A 207 7.05 9.88 15.15
C ALA A 207 6.54 11.05 14.28
N ARG A 208 5.23 11.33 14.27
CA ARG A 208 4.66 12.52 13.60
C ARG A 208 4.67 13.71 14.55
N SER A 209 4.81 14.93 13.98
CA SER A 209 4.72 16.15 14.77
C SER A 209 3.35 16.29 15.44
N GLN A 210 3.29 16.96 16.57
CA GLN A 210 2.02 17.20 17.27
C GLN A 210 1.02 17.91 16.35
N ALA A 211 1.45 18.96 15.65
CA ALA A 211 0.64 19.71 14.71
C ALA A 211 0.08 18.83 13.56
N TRP A 212 0.81 17.80 13.13
CA TRP A 212 0.30 16.85 12.16
C TRP A 212 -0.76 15.94 12.77
N ARG A 213 -0.54 15.42 13.98
CA ARG A 213 -1.48 14.56 14.70
C ARG A 213 -2.80 15.28 15.02
N ASP A 214 -2.72 16.55 15.40
CA ASP A 214 -3.89 17.38 15.76
C ASP A 214 -4.82 17.65 14.58
N ARG A 215 -4.29 17.61 13.34
CA ARG A 215 -5.07 17.76 12.11
C ARG A 215 -5.90 16.52 11.73
N VAL A 216 -5.56 15.36 12.25
CA VAL A 216 -6.29 14.12 11.95
C VAL A 216 -7.60 14.11 12.71
N THR A 217 -8.71 14.12 11.99
CA THR A 217 -10.07 14.20 12.56
C THR A 217 -10.80 12.87 12.56
N VAL A 218 -10.48 11.96 11.62
CA VAL A 218 -11.12 10.65 11.51
C VAL A 218 -10.08 9.58 11.14
N VAL A 219 -10.19 8.42 11.79
CA VAL A 219 -9.38 7.24 11.43
C VAL A 219 -10.31 6.06 11.19
N ALA A 220 -10.28 5.51 9.97
CA ALA A 220 -10.99 4.27 9.62
C ALA A 220 -10.13 3.06 9.97
N ILE A 221 -10.69 2.13 10.70
CA ILE A 221 -10.03 0.88 11.11
C ILE A 221 -10.99 -0.31 11.00
N ASP A 222 -10.43 -1.51 10.91
CA ASP A 222 -11.16 -2.73 11.17
C ASP A 222 -11.54 -2.84 12.66
N PRO A 223 -12.49 -3.70 13.04
CA PRO A 223 -12.85 -3.90 14.44
C PRO A 223 -11.71 -4.55 15.24
N SER A 224 -10.60 -3.82 15.40
CA SER A 224 -9.37 -4.24 16.09
C SER A 224 -9.15 -3.43 17.36
N ALA A 225 -9.10 -4.10 18.51
CA ALA A 225 -8.81 -3.46 19.79
C ALA A 225 -7.40 -2.84 19.83
N ALA A 226 -6.43 -3.46 19.13
CA ALA A 226 -5.06 -2.95 19.03
C ALA A 226 -5.00 -1.62 18.30
N PHE A 227 -5.68 -1.52 17.14
CA PHE A 227 -5.72 -0.27 16.39
C PHE A 227 -6.53 0.81 17.11
N LYS A 228 -7.66 0.43 17.74
CA LYS A 228 -8.45 1.35 18.58
C LYS A 228 -7.59 1.96 19.68
N LYS A 229 -6.82 1.13 20.41
CA LYS A 229 -5.91 1.58 21.47
C LYS A 229 -4.87 2.58 20.93
N ALA A 230 -4.19 2.24 19.84
CA ALA A 230 -3.15 3.09 19.24
C ALA A 230 -3.71 4.45 18.79
N VAL A 231 -4.85 4.45 18.10
CA VAL A 231 -5.50 5.67 17.62
C VAL A 231 -5.94 6.55 18.78
N THR A 232 -6.63 5.98 19.78
CA THR A 232 -7.12 6.75 20.95
C THR A 232 -5.97 7.34 21.75
N GLY A 233 -4.85 6.63 21.89
CA GLY A 233 -3.69 7.11 22.65
C GLY A 233 -2.87 8.18 21.93
N CYS A 234 -2.75 8.08 20.61
CA CYS A 234 -1.86 8.95 19.83
C CYS A 234 -2.57 10.13 19.14
N LEU A 235 -3.87 10.01 18.87
CA LEU A 235 -4.68 10.98 18.12
C LEU A 235 -5.93 11.35 18.91
N PRO A 236 -5.81 12.11 20.00
CA PRO A 236 -6.92 12.37 20.93
C PRO A 236 -8.09 13.14 20.29
N ASN A 237 -7.84 13.91 19.23
CA ASN A 237 -8.85 14.67 18.49
C ASN A 237 -9.56 13.84 17.41
N ALA A 238 -9.05 12.67 17.09
CA ALA A 238 -9.57 11.85 15.99
C ALA A 238 -10.74 10.97 16.46
N LYS A 239 -11.81 10.97 15.68
CA LYS A 239 -12.91 10.01 15.82
C LYS A 239 -12.56 8.73 15.05
N ILE A 240 -12.93 7.59 15.62
CA ILE A 240 -12.74 6.31 14.99
C ILE A 240 -13.98 5.98 14.15
N ALA A 241 -13.77 5.66 12.87
CA ALA A 241 -14.74 5.05 11.99
C ALA A 241 -14.41 3.56 11.84
N VAL A 242 -15.43 2.69 11.81
CA VAL A 242 -15.24 1.26 11.65
C VAL A 242 -15.64 0.83 10.23
N ASP A 243 -14.90 -0.11 9.66
CA ASP A 243 -15.21 -0.59 8.31
C ASP A 243 -16.50 -1.45 8.27
N PRO A 244 -17.53 -1.02 7.50
CA PRO A 244 -18.80 -1.73 7.39
C PRO A 244 -18.65 -3.17 6.87
N PHE A 245 -17.70 -3.42 5.95
CA PHE A 245 -17.49 -4.75 5.38
C PHE A 245 -17.14 -5.78 6.45
N HIS A 246 -16.26 -5.42 7.37
CA HIS A 246 -15.84 -6.31 8.47
C HIS A 246 -16.98 -6.57 9.46
N LEU A 247 -17.87 -5.60 9.69
CA LEU A 247 -19.07 -5.81 10.53
C LEU A 247 -20.04 -6.80 9.86
N VAL A 248 -20.28 -6.66 8.55
CA VAL A 248 -21.10 -7.61 7.79
C VAL A 248 -20.47 -9.00 7.80
N GLN A 249 -19.14 -9.09 7.73
CA GLN A 249 -18.41 -10.36 7.83
C GLN A 249 -18.62 -11.04 9.19
N LEU A 250 -18.64 -10.26 10.29
CA LEU A 250 -18.97 -10.77 11.64
C LEU A 250 -20.40 -11.33 11.69
N GLY A 251 -21.37 -10.63 11.10
CA GLY A 251 -22.75 -11.13 10.96
C GLY A 251 -22.82 -12.44 10.15
N ASN A 252 -22.10 -12.53 9.05
CA ASN A 252 -21.98 -13.76 8.26
C ASN A 252 -21.35 -14.91 9.06
N GLN A 253 -20.37 -14.62 9.91
CA GLN A 253 -19.78 -15.61 10.82
C GLN A 253 -20.75 -16.06 11.89
N CYS A 254 -21.56 -15.16 12.46
CA CYS A 254 -22.61 -15.48 13.41
C CYS A 254 -23.60 -16.51 12.79
N VAL A 255 -24.21 -16.19 11.65
CA VAL A 255 -25.11 -17.09 10.92
C VAL A 255 -24.44 -18.43 10.61
N THR A 256 -23.15 -18.42 10.23
CA THR A 256 -22.41 -19.64 9.94
C THR A 256 -22.25 -20.52 11.19
N ARG A 257 -21.99 -19.93 12.36
CA ARG A 257 -21.84 -20.67 13.62
C ARG A 257 -23.16 -21.30 14.05
N VAL A 258 -24.26 -20.55 14.03
CA VAL A 258 -25.61 -21.09 14.32
C VAL A 258 -25.92 -22.26 13.40
N ARG A 259 -25.74 -22.08 12.09
CA ARG A 259 -25.94 -23.17 11.11
C ARG A 259 -25.08 -24.41 11.41
N GLN A 260 -23.83 -24.21 11.81
CA GLN A 260 -22.91 -25.33 12.13
C GLN A 260 -23.32 -26.04 13.42
N ARG A 261 -23.76 -25.31 14.43
CA ARG A 261 -24.26 -25.86 15.68
C ARG A 261 -25.54 -26.69 15.43
N LEU A 262 -26.53 -26.09 14.77
CA LEU A 262 -27.78 -26.79 14.44
C LEU A 262 -27.55 -28.05 13.59
N ALA A 263 -26.67 -27.99 12.61
CA ALA A 263 -26.34 -29.19 11.82
C ALA A 263 -25.74 -30.31 12.70
N HIS A 264 -24.98 -29.96 13.74
CA HIS A 264 -24.45 -30.95 14.69
C HIS A 264 -25.54 -31.48 15.63
N GLU A 265 -26.41 -30.63 16.11
CA GLU A 265 -27.52 -31.00 17.00
C GLU A 265 -28.55 -31.89 16.30
N VAL A 266 -28.95 -31.49 15.09
CA VAL A 266 -30.00 -32.24 14.31
C VAL A 266 -29.45 -33.52 13.69
N HIS A 267 -28.23 -33.47 13.12
CA HIS A 267 -27.70 -34.59 12.34
C HIS A 267 -26.60 -35.37 13.06
N GLN A 268 -26.19 -34.97 14.28
CA GLN A 268 -25.07 -35.54 15.04
C GLN A 268 -23.74 -35.61 14.23
N ARG A 269 -23.60 -34.73 13.21
CA ARG A 269 -22.46 -34.62 12.30
C ARG A 269 -22.37 -33.22 11.69
N ARG A 270 -21.24 -32.92 11.12
CA ARG A 270 -21.13 -31.70 10.29
C ARG A 270 -22.04 -31.78 9.07
N GLY A 271 -22.55 -30.64 8.62
CA GLY A 271 -23.41 -30.54 7.45
C GLY A 271 -22.78 -31.10 6.17
N ARG A 272 -23.61 -31.71 5.31
CA ARG A 272 -23.22 -32.34 4.04
C ARG A 272 -24.05 -31.78 2.89
N LYS A 273 -23.71 -32.14 1.64
CA LYS A 273 -24.41 -31.71 0.41
C LYS A 273 -25.90 -32.04 0.38
N VAL A 274 -26.31 -33.08 1.09
CA VAL A 274 -27.71 -33.51 1.20
C VAL A 274 -28.52 -32.63 2.16
N ASP A 275 -27.88 -31.89 3.04
CA ASP A 275 -28.55 -31.02 4.01
C ASP A 275 -28.80 -29.65 3.35
N PRO A 276 -30.05 -29.16 3.24
CA PRO A 276 -30.41 -27.93 2.55
C PRO A 276 -29.64 -26.69 3.05
N ALA A 277 -29.51 -26.52 4.36
CA ALA A 277 -28.77 -25.39 4.95
C ALA A 277 -27.28 -25.42 4.64
N TRP A 278 -26.67 -26.61 4.49
CA TRP A 278 -25.28 -26.69 4.05
C TRP A 278 -25.15 -26.51 2.54
N ALA A 279 -26.00 -27.13 1.75
CA ALA A 279 -25.99 -27.06 0.27
C ALA A 279 -26.15 -25.61 -0.21
N HIS A 280 -27.05 -24.86 0.41
CA HIS A 280 -27.38 -23.48 0.06
C HIS A 280 -26.81 -22.42 1.01
N ARG A 281 -25.80 -22.76 1.80
CA ARG A 281 -25.18 -21.86 2.79
C ARG A 281 -24.80 -20.48 2.26
N MET A 282 -24.48 -20.36 0.97
CA MET A 282 -24.12 -19.07 0.36
C MET A 282 -25.31 -18.12 0.24
N LEU A 283 -26.55 -18.61 0.23
CA LEU A 283 -27.75 -17.77 0.24
C LEU A 283 -27.91 -17.08 1.59
N LEU A 284 -27.58 -17.77 2.69
CA LEU A 284 -27.62 -17.21 4.05
C LEU A 284 -26.65 -16.05 4.25
N LEU A 285 -25.56 -16.00 3.46
CA LEU A 285 -24.52 -14.95 3.56
C LEU A 285 -24.81 -13.73 2.67
N ARG A 286 -25.73 -13.86 1.71
CA ARG A 286 -26.16 -12.73 0.86
C ARG A 286 -27.18 -11.87 1.59
N GLY A 287 -27.26 -10.60 1.19
CA GLY A 287 -28.35 -9.72 1.62
C GLY A 287 -29.66 -10.09 0.91
N TYR A 288 -30.77 -9.97 1.61
CA TYR A 288 -32.09 -10.27 1.07
C TYR A 288 -32.42 -9.46 -0.18
N ASP A 289 -32.06 -8.19 -0.19
CA ASP A 289 -32.20 -7.25 -1.32
C ASP A 289 -31.45 -7.68 -2.58
N THR A 290 -30.32 -8.40 -2.41
CA THR A 290 -29.48 -8.88 -3.51
C THR A 290 -29.89 -10.26 -4.03
N LEU A 291 -30.84 -10.93 -3.37
CA LEU A 291 -31.34 -12.23 -3.80
C LEU A 291 -32.36 -12.10 -4.93
N SER A 292 -32.23 -12.93 -5.97
CA SER A 292 -33.28 -13.10 -6.99
C SER A 292 -34.52 -13.70 -6.37
N PRO A 293 -35.73 -13.59 -7.01
CA PRO A 293 -36.94 -14.23 -6.52
C PRO A 293 -36.79 -15.76 -6.28
N ARG A 294 -36.07 -16.44 -7.16
CA ARG A 294 -35.70 -17.86 -6.96
C ARG A 294 -34.78 -18.07 -5.75
N GLY A 295 -33.87 -17.16 -5.52
CA GLY A 295 -32.97 -17.20 -4.37
C GLY A 295 -33.71 -17.02 -3.05
N ARG A 296 -34.70 -16.13 -2.99
CA ARG A 296 -35.57 -15.90 -1.83
C ARG A 296 -36.43 -17.12 -1.53
N ALA A 297 -37.15 -17.64 -2.52
CA ALA A 297 -37.95 -18.88 -2.37
C ALA A 297 -37.07 -20.06 -1.92
N ARG A 298 -35.84 -20.16 -2.43
CA ARG A 298 -34.92 -21.22 -2.01
C ARG A 298 -34.44 -21.02 -0.57
N LEU A 299 -34.22 -19.78 -0.13
CA LEU A 299 -33.84 -19.48 1.25
C LEU A 299 -34.98 -19.87 2.22
N GLU A 300 -36.20 -19.53 1.90
CA GLU A 300 -37.38 -19.93 2.68
C GLU A 300 -37.50 -21.46 2.80
N GLN A 301 -37.28 -22.17 1.69
CA GLN A 301 -37.27 -23.66 1.70
C GLN A 301 -36.16 -24.23 2.59
N VAL A 302 -34.98 -23.59 2.58
CA VAL A 302 -33.85 -24.01 3.41
C VAL A 302 -34.17 -23.85 4.90
N LEU A 303 -34.73 -22.70 5.27
CA LEU A 303 -35.13 -22.45 6.67
C LEU A 303 -36.23 -23.38 7.11
N ALA A 304 -37.25 -23.63 6.25
CA ALA A 304 -38.33 -24.56 6.58
C ALA A 304 -37.86 -26.03 6.75
N ALA A 305 -36.79 -26.44 6.06
CA ALA A 305 -36.29 -27.80 6.09
C ALA A 305 -35.26 -28.10 7.19
N ASP A 306 -34.36 -27.17 7.50
CA ASP A 306 -33.19 -27.41 8.34
C ASP A 306 -33.10 -26.45 9.57
N ASP A 307 -34.19 -25.75 9.87
CA ASP A 307 -34.25 -24.83 11.02
C ASP A 307 -35.49 -25.15 11.91
N PRO A 308 -35.52 -26.31 12.56
CA PRO A 308 -36.68 -26.71 13.36
C PRO A 308 -36.97 -25.83 14.56
N THR A 309 -35.94 -25.13 15.07
CA THR A 309 -36.06 -24.22 16.23
C THR A 309 -36.30 -22.76 15.81
N GLY A 310 -36.11 -22.41 14.53
CA GLY A 310 -36.17 -21.03 14.04
C GLY A 310 -34.93 -20.19 14.32
N GLU A 311 -33.92 -20.76 14.97
CA GLU A 311 -32.70 -20.03 15.38
C GLU A 311 -31.85 -19.57 14.21
N LEU A 312 -31.78 -20.37 13.13
CA LEU A 312 -31.03 -20.00 11.94
C LEU A 312 -31.68 -18.81 11.21
N GLY A 313 -33.02 -18.85 11.11
CA GLY A 313 -33.79 -17.74 10.55
C GLY A 313 -33.68 -16.47 11.38
N ALA A 314 -33.73 -16.59 12.71
CA ALA A 314 -33.55 -15.47 13.61
C ALA A 314 -32.12 -14.87 13.54
N ALA A 315 -31.07 -15.70 13.54
CA ALA A 315 -29.69 -15.23 13.36
C ALA A 315 -29.47 -14.55 11.98
N TRP A 316 -30.12 -15.08 10.94
CA TRP A 316 -30.13 -14.43 9.64
C TRP A 316 -30.83 -13.07 9.67
N GLY A 317 -31.95 -12.96 10.40
CA GLY A 317 -32.68 -11.70 10.66
C GLY A 317 -31.80 -10.66 11.38
N VAL A 318 -31.06 -11.09 12.40
CA VAL A 318 -30.06 -10.23 13.11
C VAL A 318 -29.00 -9.69 12.13
N LYS A 319 -28.47 -10.54 11.23
CA LYS A 319 -27.51 -10.11 10.19
C LYS A 319 -28.14 -9.09 9.23
N GLU A 320 -29.36 -9.31 8.78
CA GLU A 320 -30.08 -8.37 7.91
C GLU A 320 -30.37 -7.05 8.62
N ALA A 321 -30.74 -7.07 9.91
CA ALA A 321 -30.93 -5.89 10.70
C ALA A 321 -29.64 -5.04 10.84
N LEU A 322 -28.47 -5.69 11.00
CA LEU A 322 -27.19 -4.97 10.93
C LEU A 322 -27.01 -4.28 9.57
N ARG A 323 -27.34 -4.96 8.46
CA ARG A 323 -27.21 -4.37 7.13
C ARG A 323 -28.08 -3.12 6.96
N LEU A 324 -29.24 -3.08 7.58
CA LEU A 324 -30.11 -1.89 7.61
C LEU A 324 -29.48 -0.75 8.41
N ILE A 325 -28.82 -1.04 9.54
CA ILE A 325 -28.05 -0.04 10.29
C ILE A 325 -26.97 0.57 9.39
N LEU A 326 -26.19 -0.27 8.71
CA LEU A 326 -25.07 0.19 7.88
C LEU A 326 -25.52 0.89 6.59
N ALA A 327 -26.76 0.69 6.16
CA ALA A 327 -27.37 1.37 5.02
C ALA A 327 -28.03 2.70 5.39
N SER A 328 -28.07 3.08 6.67
CA SER A 328 -28.64 4.35 7.12
C SER A 328 -27.82 5.55 6.65
N HIS A 329 -28.48 6.63 6.32
CA HIS A 329 -27.85 7.87 5.87
C HIS A 329 -27.79 8.93 6.99
N THR A 330 -28.57 8.76 8.06
CA THR A 330 -28.56 9.64 9.23
C THR A 330 -28.37 8.84 10.51
N ILE A 331 -27.95 9.53 11.57
CA ILE A 331 -27.78 8.92 12.90
C ILE A 331 -29.13 8.47 13.47
N GLU A 332 -30.18 9.25 13.21
CA GLU A 332 -31.53 8.94 13.63
C GLU A 332 -32.05 7.66 13.02
N GLU A 333 -31.89 7.51 11.71
CA GLU A 333 -32.21 6.26 11.00
C GLU A 333 -31.42 5.08 11.56
N ALA A 334 -30.11 5.26 11.80
CA ALA A 334 -29.25 4.22 12.35
C ALA A 334 -29.69 3.78 13.75
N ARG A 335 -30.07 4.73 14.62
CA ARG A 335 -30.59 4.44 15.97
C ARG A 335 -31.91 3.69 15.92
N ALA A 336 -32.83 4.10 15.03
CA ALA A 336 -34.08 3.39 14.83
C ALA A 336 -33.85 1.96 14.28
N ALA A 337 -32.90 1.79 13.37
CA ALA A 337 -32.48 0.48 12.88
C ALA A 337 -31.82 -0.36 13.98
N LYS A 338 -31.04 0.25 14.89
CA LYS A 338 -30.42 -0.41 16.05
C LYS A 338 -31.48 -0.98 17.01
N THR A 339 -32.55 -0.26 17.27
CA THR A 339 -33.65 -0.77 18.10
C THR A 339 -34.27 -2.04 17.48
N ARG A 340 -34.44 -2.06 16.15
CA ARG A 340 -34.92 -3.27 15.45
C ARG A 340 -33.90 -4.40 15.50
N PHE A 341 -32.61 -4.10 15.38
CA PHE A 341 -31.53 -5.07 15.54
C PHE A 341 -31.58 -5.71 16.93
N ASP A 342 -31.74 -4.91 18.00
CA ASP A 342 -31.80 -5.40 19.36
C ASP A 342 -33.05 -6.30 19.58
N ALA A 343 -34.19 -5.95 19.01
CA ALA A 343 -35.38 -6.78 19.04
C ALA A 343 -35.15 -8.15 18.34
N TRP A 344 -34.44 -8.17 17.21
CA TRP A 344 -34.07 -9.41 16.53
C TRP A 344 -33.11 -10.26 17.37
N VAL A 345 -32.18 -9.66 18.09
CA VAL A 345 -31.23 -10.37 18.97
C VAL A 345 -32.02 -11.04 20.10
N VAL A 346 -32.92 -10.31 20.76
CA VAL A 346 -33.79 -10.85 21.82
C VAL A 346 -34.65 -12.01 21.29
N ALA A 347 -35.22 -11.88 20.10
CA ALA A 347 -36.01 -12.93 19.48
C ALA A 347 -35.19 -14.16 19.06
N ALA A 348 -33.92 -13.99 18.75
CA ALA A 348 -33.04 -15.09 18.38
C ALA A 348 -32.61 -15.95 19.57
N ASP A 349 -32.44 -15.35 20.74
CA ASP A 349 -32.11 -15.98 22.03
C ASP A 349 -31.01 -17.04 21.93
N THR A 350 -29.88 -16.68 21.26
CA THR A 350 -28.75 -17.60 21.09
C THR A 350 -27.43 -16.94 21.50
N ASP A 351 -26.52 -17.74 22.07
CA ASP A 351 -25.17 -17.33 22.45
C ASP A 351 -24.40 -16.64 21.30
N GLU A 352 -24.59 -17.10 20.06
CA GLU A 352 -23.91 -16.55 18.89
C GLU A 352 -24.40 -15.15 18.54
N THR A 353 -25.70 -14.90 18.64
CA THR A 353 -26.29 -13.58 18.39
C THR A 353 -25.98 -12.60 19.49
N ASP A 354 -25.96 -13.05 20.75
CA ASP A 354 -25.59 -12.23 21.90
C ASP A 354 -24.14 -11.74 21.85
N ARG A 355 -23.20 -12.62 21.51
CA ARG A 355 -21.80 -12.25 21.31
C ARG A 355 -21.61 -11.28 20.14
N PHE A 356 -22.39 -11.47 19.09
CA PHE A 356 -22.38 -10.57 17.95
C PHE A 356 -22.94 -9.20 18.33
N ALA A 357 -24.08 -9.15 19.02
CA ALA A 357 -24.70 -7.92 19.51
C ALA A 357 -23.80 -7.16 20.49
N ALA A 358 -23.12 -7.86 21.40
CA ALA A 358 -22.14 -7.25 22.28
C ALA A 358 -21.00 -6.58 21.50
N THR A 359 -20.54 -7.22 20.42
CA THR A 359 -19.53 -6.62 19.54
C THR A 359 -20.05 -5.36 18.84
N ILE A 360 -21.26 -5.38 18.28
CA ILE A 360 -21.87 -4.22 17.63
C ILE A 360 -22.06 -3.08 18.64
N THR A 361 -22.48 -3.38 19.86
CA THR A 361 -22.63 -2.40 20.94
C THR A 361 -21.29 -1.76 21.34
N ALA A 362 -20.23 -2.56 21.45
CA ALA A 362 -18.88 -2.06 21.76
C ALA A 362 -18.30 -1.14 20.66
N TRP A 363 -18.74 -1.35 19.41
CA TRP A 363 -18.31 -0.54 18.27
C TRP A 363 -19.35 0.50 17.84
N TRP A 364 -20.45 0.63 18.55
CA TRP A 364 -21.53 1.55 18.19
C TRP A 364 -21.07 2.99 17.98
N PRO A 365 -20.24 3.60 18.86
CA PRO A 365 -19.74 4.95 18.62
C PRO A 365 -18.96 5.09 17.30
N ALA A 366 -18.21 4.06 16.91
CA ALA A 366 -17.47 4.07 15.66
C ALA A 366 -18.39 3.86 14.44
N ILE A 367 -19.46 3.10 14.58
CA ILE A 367 -20.51 2.95 13.55
C ILE A 367 -21.20 4.30 13.30
N GLU A 368 -21.58 5.04 14.36
CA GLU A 368 -22.15 6.37 14.23
C GLU A 368 -21.21 7.33 13.49
N VAL A 369 -19.91 7.30 13.79
CA VAL A 369 -18.91 8.10 13.06
C VAL A 369 -18.85 7.71 11.58
N THR A 370 -18.88 6.42 11.26
CA THR A 370 -18.86 5.95 9.86
C THR A 370 -20.08 6.49 9.11
N ILE A 371 -21.27 6.41 9.69
CA ILE A 371 -22.52 6.89 9.07
C ILE A 371 -22.48 8.42 8.92
N ALA A 372 -22.09 9.15 9.97
CA ALA A 372 -22.05 10.60 9.96
C ALA A 372 -21.03 11.19 8.98
N THR A 373 -19.88 10.51 8.78
CA THR A 373 -18.77 11.04 7.98
C THR A 373 -18.63 10.41 6.60
N GLY A 374 -19.23 9.25 6.39
CA GLY A 374 -19.04 8.44 5.18
C GLY A 374 -17.60 7.90 5.01
N VAL A 375 -16.74 8.05 6.02
CA VAL A 375 -15.35 7.57 5.95
C VAL A 375 -15.31 6.06 6.17
N THR A 376 -14.74 5.36 5.21
CA THR A 376 -14.58 3.90 5.23
C THR A 376 -13.13 3.49 4.97
N ASN A 377 -12.81 2.23 5.17
CA ASN A 377 -11.48 1.68 4.90
C ASN A 377 -11.26 1.26 3.42
N ALA A 378 -12.23 1.52 2.53
CA ALA A 378 -12.19 1.08 1.13
C ALA A 378 -10.91 1.49 0.37
N ARG A 379 -10.38 2.70 0.61
CA ARG A 379 -9.13 3.14 -0.01
C ARG A 379 -7.90 2.45 0.57
N THR A 380 -7.96 2.06 1.83
CA THR A 380 -6.90 1.26 2.47
C THR A 380 -6.92 -0.18 1.93
N GLU A 381 -8.11 -0.78 1.74
CA GLU A 381 -8.25 -2.07 1.08
C GLU A 381 -7.73 -2.04 -0.36
N ALA A 382 -8.05 -0.99 -1.13
CA ALA A 382 -7.53 -0.79 -2.47
C ALA A 382 -5.99 -0.66 -2.46
N ALA A 383 -5.42 0.06 -1.49
CA ALA A 383 -3.97 0.15 -1.29
C ALA A 383 -3.37 -1.24 -0.96
N ASN A 384 -3.98 -1.99 -0.04
CA ASN A 384 -3.55 -3.35 0.29
C ASN A 384 -3.65 -4.32 -0.89
N THR A 385 -4.64 -4.16 -1.77
CA THR A 385 -4.73 -4.92 -3.03
C THR A 385 -3.56 -4.60 -3.96
N ALA A 386 -3.20 -3.31 -4.12
CA ALA A 386 -2.03 -2.89 -4.88
C ALA A 386 -0.72 -3.40 -4.26
N ILE A 387 -0.62 -3.41 -2.92
CA ILE A 387 0.52 -3.96 -2.17
C ILE A 387 0.65 -5.48 -2.40
N LYS A 388 -0.44 -6.22 -2.36
CA LYS A 388 -0.46 -7.66 -2.71
C LYS A 388 0.00 -7.91 -4.14
N HIS A 389 -0.34 -7.01 -5.08
CA HIS A 389 0.15 -7.07 -6.45
C HIS A 389 1.67 -6.83 -6.52
N ILE A 390 2.21 -5.80 -5.84
CA ILE A 390 3.66 -5.55 -5.73
C ILE A 390 4.38 -6.79 -5.23
N LYS A 391 3.87 -7.44 -4.19
CA LYS A 391 4.45 -8.67 -3.64
C LYS A 391 4.45 -9.82 -4.65
N ARG A 392 3.37 -10.00 -5.39
CA ARG A 392 3.22 -11.06 -6.40
C ARG A 392 4.17 -10.84 -7.58
N THR A 393 4.21 -9.64 -8.15
CA THR A 393 5.07 -9.30 -9.28
C THR A 393 6.55 -9.32 -8.90
N GLY A 394 6.89 -8.92 -7.68
CA GLY A 394 8.24 -9.01 -7.12
C GLY A 394 8.69 -10.44 -6.76
N ARG A 395 7.81 -11.45 -6.92
CA ARG A 395 8.04 -12.84 -6.52
C ARG A 395 8.41 -13.00 -5.04
N GLY A 396 7.92 -12.07 -4.20
CA GLY A 396 8.24 -11.95 -2.78
C GLY A 396 9.45 -11.06 -2.51
N TYR A 397 9.62 -10.72 -1.24
CA TYR A 397 10.69 -9.86 -0.75
C TYR A 397 11.38 -10.50 0.45
N ARG A 398 12.72 -10.49 0.47
CA ARG A 398 13.50 -10.95 1.62
C ARG A 398 13.81 -9.82 2.61
N ASN A 399 13.93 -8.59 2.11
CA ASN A 399 14.20 -7.40 2.91
C ASN A 399 12.91 -6.57 3.00
N SER A 400 12.50 -6.22 4.24
CA SER A 400 11.31 -5.42 4.53
C SER A 400 11.45 -3.99 4.03
N ASP A 401 12.65 -3.39 4.16
CA ASP A 401 12.89 -2.01 3.77
C ASP A 401 12.73 -1.82 2.25
N HIS A 402 13.24 -2.77 1.45
CA HIS A 402 13.04 -2.76 0.01
C HIS A 402 11.56 -2.90 -0.39
N TYR A 403 10.80 -3.65 0.39
CA TYR A 403 9.37 -3.81 0.18
C TYR A 403 8.59 -2.54 0.53
N GLN A 404 8.86 -1.98 1.70
CA GLN A 404 8.27 -0.72 2.17
C GLN A 404 8.61 0.43 1.22
N ALA A 405 9.90 0.57 0.83
CA ALA A 405 10.37 1.54 -0.13
C ALA A 405 9.57 1.51 -1.43
N ARG A 406 9.37 0.33 -1.98
CA ARG A 406 8.62 0.16 -3.24
C ARG A 406 7.15 0.51 -3.10
N ILE A 407 6.52 0.18 -1.97
CA ILE A 407 5.13 0.53 -1.68
C ILE A 407 4.97 2.05 -1.62
N LEU A 408 5.81 2.72 -0.81
CA LEU A 408 5.74 4.16 -0.59
C LEU A 408 5.98 4.93 -1.90
N LEU A 409 7.03 4.60 -2.65
CA LEU A 409 7.34 5.24 -3.93
C LEU A 409 6.21 5.09 -4.95
N ARG A 410 5.71 3.86 -5.13
CA ARG A 410 4.62 3.60 -6.09
C ARG A 410 3.34 4.33 -5.69
N SER A 411 3.04 4.37 -4.40
CA SER A 411 1.85 5.07 -3.89
C SER A 411 1.96 6.58 -4.06
N ALA A 412 3.11 7.16 -3.71
CA ALA A 412 3.35 8.59 -3.87
C ALA A 412 3.30 9.03 -5.33
N HIS A 413 3.88 8.23 -6.23
CA HIS A 413 3.86 8.51 -7.67
C HIS A 413 2.42 8.49 -8.23
N ARG A 414 1.62 7.49 -7.89
CA ARG A 414 0.20 7.43 -8.28
C ARG A 414 -0.60 8.62 -7.76
N ALA A 415 -0.41 8.99 -6.49
CA ALA A 415 -1.08 10.14 -5.91
C ALA A 415 -0.70 11.47 -6.61
N ARG A 416 0.54 11.59 -7.08
CA ARG A 416 1.00 12.73 -7.89
C ARG A 416 0.35 12.75 -9.28
N GLN A 417 0.31 11.61 -9.96
CA GLN A 417 -0.34 11.51 -11.29
C GLN A 417 -1.82 11.88 -11.21
N HIS A 418 -2.55 11.39 -10.20
CA HIS A 418 -3.96 11.74 -10.00
C HIS A 418 -4.18 13.24 -9.79
N ARG A 419 -3.30 13.91 -9.05
CA ARG A 419 -3.38 15.36 -8.86
C ARG A 419 -3.18 16.13 -10.17
N LEU A 420 -2.24 15.72 -11.00
CA LEU A 420 -1.96 16.35 -12.30
C LEU A 420 -3.13 16.17 -13.28
N THR A 421 -3.74 14.98 -13.31
CA THR A 421 -4.90 14.70 -14.19
C THR A 421 -6.16 15.43 -13.73
N SER A 422 -6.41 15.56 -12.43
CA SER A 422 -7.58 16.28 -11.90
C SER A 422 -7.46 17.80 -12.06
N GLN A 423 -6.25 18.36 -12.01
CA GLN A 423 -6.04 19.79 -12.32
C GLN A 423 -6.18 20.11 -13.81
N GLY A 424 -5.85 19.16 -14.70
CA GLY A 424 -6.06 19.30 -16.14
C GLY A 424 -7.52 19.23 -16.59
N THR A 425 -8.39 18.60 -15.79
CA THR A 425 -9.83 18.48 -16.11
C THR A 425 -10.62 19.72 -15.68
N THR A 426 -10.15 20.46 -14.70
CA THR A 426 -10.78 21.74 -14.28
C THR A 426 -10.40 22.92 -15.16
N ALA A 427 -9.30 22.84 -15.92
CA ALA A 427 -8.88 23.91 -16.84
C ALA A 427 -9.62 23.88 -18.20
N ASN A 428 -10.43 22.85 -18.48
CA ASN A 428 -11.23 22.74 -19.71
C ASN A 428 -12.73 23.02 -19.50
N CYS A 429 -13.12 23.57 -18.37
CA CYS A 429 -14.51 23.94 -18.05
C CYS A 429 -14.67 25.41 -17.58
N GLU A 430 -13.75 26.31 -17.96
CA GLU A 430 -13.95 27.76 -17.90
C GLU A 430 -14.04 28.39 -19.31
#